data_6304f1eda1ff359df54f7e355a6efdb5
#
_entry.id   6304f1eda1ff359df54f7e355a6efdb5
#
_cell.length_a   1.000
_cell.length_b   1.000
_cell.length_c   1.000
_cell.angle_alpha   90.00
_cell.angle_beta   90.00
_cell.angle_gamma   90.00
#
_symmetry.space_group_name_H-M   'P 1'
#
loop_
_entity.id
_entity.type
_entity.pdbx_description
1 polymer ?
#
loop_
_entity_poly.entity_id
_entity_poly.type
_entity_poly.pdbx_seq_one_letter_code
_entity_poly.pdbx_strand_id
1 'polypeptide(L)'
;MHIRFADPGDAAACLAVYAQYIDTSITFETVLPSEAEFSGRIRSYGAVYPWLIAEEDGHVLAYAYAHRAQERAAYGWNAELSVYVRRDAAGRGLGTKLYTVLLALLQKQGVRTAYGVVTMPNDASSALHQKLGFRVLGTYRNTGYKNGRWLDVVWFEKPIGSFTGEPRPLIPIPQLPEAAAILAAANT
;
A
#
# COMPACT_ATOMS: atom_id res chain seq x y z
N MET A 1 8.36 -1.31 -18.31
CA MET A 1 7.73 -0.93 -17.03
C MET A 1 8.81 -0.77 -15.98
N HIS A 2 8.82 0.36 -15.28
CA HIS A 2 9.82 0.74 -14.27
C HIS A 2 9.15 0.99 -12.92
N ILE A 3 9.78 0.56 -11.82
CA ILE A 3 9.32 0.82 -10.44
C ILE A 3 10.31 1.77 -9.78
N ARG A 4 9.78 2.84 -9.18
CA ARG A 4 10.55 3.82 -8.44
C ARG A 4 9.81 4.29 -7.18
N PHE A 5 10.51 5.01 -6.31
CA PHE A 5 9.84 5.75 -5.26
C PHE A 5 9.05 6.91 -5.85
N ALA A 6 7.91 7.19 -5.23
CA ALA A 6 7.14 8.39 -5.50
C ALA A 6 7.80 9.61 -4.87
N ASP A 7 7.65 10.75 -5.51
CA ASP A 7 7.87 12.06 -4.90
C ASP A 7 6.55 12.87 -4.85
N PRO A 8 6.48 13.97 -4.09
CA PRO A 8 5.27 14.76 -3.98
C PRO A 8 4.72 15.31 -5.31
N GLY A 9 5.57 15.42 -6.35
CA GLY A 9 5.16 15.84 -7.69
C GLY A 9 4.35 14.79 -8.45
N ASP A 10 4.36 13.53 -7.99
CA ASP A 10 3.56 12.45 -8.58
C ASP A 10 2.08 12.49 -8.16
N ALA A 11 1.68 13.43 -7.29
CA ALA A 11 0.35 13.48 -6.72
C ALA A 11 -0.75 13.50 -7.78
N ALA A 12 -0.64 14.32 -8.81
CA ALA A 12 -1.62 14.39 -9.90
C ALA A 12 -1.78 13.05 -10.63
N ALA A 13 -0.68 12.38 -10.93
CA ALA A 13 -0.69 11.08 -11.63
C ALA A 13 -1.27 9.97 -10.75
N CYS A 14 -0.91 9.93 -9.46
CA CYS A 14 -1.49 8.99 -8.51
C CYS A 14 -3.00 9.24 -8.30
N LEU A 15 -3.42 10.52 -8.21
CA LEU A 15 -4.83 10.89 -8.13
C LEU A 15 -5.62 10.46 -9.36
N ALA A 16 -5.05 10.56 -10.56
CA ALA A 16 -5.71 10.09 -11.78
C ALA A 16 -5.99 8.58 -11.76
N VAL A 17 -5.13 7.80 -11.10
CA VAL A 17 -5.39 6.37 -10.84
C VAL A 17 -6.46 6.22 -9.75
N TYR A 18 -6.34 6.94 -8.64
CA TYR A 18 -7.25 6.85 -7.49
C TYR A 18 -8.68 7.28 -7.82
N ALA A 19 -8.83 8.34 -8.62
CA ALA A 19 -10.13 8.86 -9.05
C ALA A 19 -11.03 7.80 -9.72
N GLN A 20 -10.42 6.79 -10.36
CA GLN A 20 -11.15 5.69 -10.97
C GLN A 20 -11.91 4.81 -9.96
N TYR A 21 -11.59 4.95 -8.67
CA TYR A 21 -12.14 4.14 -7.58
C TYR A 21 -13.04 4.92 -6.63
N ILE A 22 -13.09 6.25 -6.72
CA ILE A 22 -13.79 7.10 -5.75
C ILE A 22 -15.29 6.77 -5.67
N ASP A 23 -15.94 6.42 -6.77
CA ASP A 23 -17.35 6.07 -6.83
C ASP A 23 -17.63 4.58 -6.53
N THR A 24 -16.59 3.82 -6.20
CA THR A 24 -16.70 2.40 -5.88
C THR A 24 -16.62 2.14 -4.37
N SER A 25 -16.88 0.90 -3.96
CA SER A 25 -16.65 0.44 -2.59
C SER A 25 -15.18 0.11 -2.29
N ILE A 26 -14.28 0.20 -3.28
CA ILE A 26 -12.85 -0.15 -3.12
C ILE A 26 -12.14 0.82 -2.19
N THR A 27 -12.56 2.08 -2.17
CA THR A 27 -12.13 3.05 -1.15
C THR A 27 -13.32 3.55 -0.34
N PHE A 28 -13.09 3.91 0.92
CA PHE A 28 -14.12 4.54 1.76
C PHE A 28 -14.11 6.06 1.69
N GLU A 29 -13.17 6.67 0.97
CA GLU A 29 -13.29 8.11 0.69
C GLU A 29 -14.49 8.37 -0.22
N THR A 30 -15.26 9.39 0.10
CA THR A 30 -16.48 9.80 -0.60
C THR A 30 -16.26 11.01 -1.51
N VAL A 31 -15.16 11.72 -1.28
CA VAL A 31 -14.72 12.87 -2.06
C VAL A 31 -13.28 12.64 -2.49
N LEU A 32 -12.98 12.95 -3.74
CA LEU A 32 -11.60 12.88 -4.23
C LEU A 32 -10.75 13.93 -3.50
N PRO A 33 -9.62 13.52 -2.87
CA PRO A 33 -8.71 14.49 -2.26
C PRO A 33 -8.18 15.49 -3.29
N SER A 34 -7.85 16.68 -2.84
CA SER A 34 -7.10 17.64 -3.67
C SER A 34 -5.68 17.14 -3.95
N GLU A 35 -5.08 17.65 -5.02
CA GLU A 35 -3.68 17.34 -5.34
C GLU A 35 -2.73 17.72 -4.19
N ALA A 36 -2.99 18.86 -3.53
CA ALA A 36 -2.20 19.31 -2.39
C ALA A 36 -2.29 18.35 -1.19
N GLU A 37 -3.48 17.83 -0.88
CA GLU A 37 -3.66 16.83 0.16
C GLU A 37 -2.96 15.52 -0.19
N PHE A 38 -3.07 15.08 -1.45
CA PHE A 38 -2.43 13.83 -1.89
C PHE A 38 -0.91 13.95 -1.89
N SER A 39 -0.38 15.09 -2.35
CA SER A 39 1.05 15.44 -2.25
C SER A 39 1.55 15.43 -0.80
N GLY A 40 0.72 15.97 0.12
CA GLY A 40 0.97 15.90 1.56
C GLY A 40 1.04 14.47 2.10
N ARG A 41 0.16 13.57 1.63
CA ARG A 41 0.19 12.12 1.99
C ARG A 41 1.47 11.45 1.48
N ILE A 42 1.85 11.66 0.22
CA ILE A 42 3.09 11.11 -0.36
C ILE A 42 4.29 11.56 0.47
N ARG A 43 4.37 12.86 0.82
CA ARG A 43 5.46 13.41 1.62
C ARG A 43 5.49 12.82 3.04
N SER A 44 4.35 12.79 3.73
CA SER A 44 4.29 12.36 5.13
C SER A 44 4.54 10.85 5.28
N TYR A 45 3.96 10.01 4.42
CA TYR A 45 4.20 8.57 4.45
C TYR A 45 5.61 8.24 3.95
N GLY A 46 6.05 8.87 2.86
CA GLY A 46 7.39 8.70 2.28
C GLY A 46 8.54 9.12 3.18
N ALA A 47 8.27 9.91 4.21
CA ALA A 47 9.27 10.22 5.24
C ALA A 47 9.66 9.00 6.09
N VAL A 48 8.78 8.00 6.20
CA VAL A 48 8.99 6.81 7.03
C VAL A 48 8.85 5.52 6.23
N TYR A 49 7.80 5.38 5.43
CA TYR A 49 7.43 4.15 4.73
C TYR A 49 7.59 4.28 3.21
N PRO A 50 7.80 3.18 2.49
CA PRO A 50 7.90 3.23 1.03
C PRO A 50 6.56 3.60 0.40
N TRP A 51 6.61 4.50 -0.59
CA TRP A 51 5.56 4.75 -1.57
C TRP A 51 6.16 4.49 -2.94
N LEU A 52 5.62 3.51 -3.66
CA LEU A 52 6.14 3.03 -4.94
C LEU A 52 5.19 3.36 -6.08
N ILE A 53 5.76 3.66 -7.23
CA ILE A 53 5.07 3.85 -8.50
C ILE A 53 5.56 2.81 -9.50
N ALA A 54 4.65 2.23 -10.27
CA ALA A 54 4.95 1.50 -11.49
C ALA A 54 4.55 2.37 -12.68
N GLU A 55 5.53 2.69 -13.53
CA GLU A 55 5.34 3.54 -14.72
C GLU A 55 5.82 2.85 -16.01
N GLU A 56 5.29 3.27 -17.12
CA GLU A 56 5.65 2.83 -18.46
C GLU A 56 5.45 3.99 -19.43
N ASP A 57 6.45 4.29 -20.25
CA ASP A 57 6.44 5.39 -21.21
C ASP A 57 6.04 6.75 -20.59
N GLY A 58 6.52 7.01 -19.37
CA GLY A 58 6.24 8.25 -18.64
C GLY A 58 4.85 8.32 -17.99
N HIS A 59 4.05 7.25 -18.06
CA HIS A 59 2.72 7.20 -17.47
C HIS A 59 2.68 6.30 -16.24
N VAL A 60 2.10 6.79 -15.14
CA VAL A 60 1.83 6.00 -13.94
C VAL A 60 0.70 5.01 -14.22
N LEU A 61 1.00 3.72 -14.07
CA LEU A 61 0.06 2.61 -14.23
C LEU A 61 -0.52 2.12 -12.92
N ALA A 62 0.28 2.20 -11.86
CA ALA A 62 -0.10 1.75 -10.52
C ALA A 62 0.78 2.40 -9.47
N TYR A 63 0.30 2.45 -8.24
CA TYR A 63 1.11 2.79 -7.10
C TYR A 63 0.74 1.92 -5.89
N ALA A 64 1.69 1.73 -4.98
CA ALA A 64 1.47 1.07 -3.71
C ALA A 64 2.26 1.79 -2.62
N TYR A 65 1.70 1.84 -1.44
CA TYR A 65 2.34 2.48 -0.30
C TYR A 65 2.07 1.74 0.98
N ALA A 66 2.88 2.04 1.99
CA ALA A 66 2.62 1.67 3.36
C ALA A 66 2.48 2.91 4.23
N HIS A 67 1.76 2.75 5.32
CA HIS A 67 1.67 3.74 6.38
C HIS A 67 1.55 3.04 7.74
N ARG A 68 1.61 3.82 8.80
CA ARG A 68 1.44 3.31 10.16
C ARG A 68 0.05 2.69 10.30
N ALA A 69 -0.02 1.44 10.77
CA ALA A 69 -1.29 0.75 10.94
C ALA A 69 -2.11 1.28 12.13
N GLN A 70 -1.45 1.76 13.19
CA GLN A 70 -2.10 2.26 14.41
C GLN A 70 -1.22 3.31 15.09
N GLU A 71 -1.85 4.30 15.76
CA GLU A 71 -1.18 5.49 16.28
C GLU A 71 -0.29 5.25 17.52
N ARG A 72 -0.66 4.31 18.42
CA ARG A 72 0.07 4.12 19.68
C ARG A 72 1.45 3.53 19.43
N ALA A 73 2.45 3.99 20.19
CA ALA A 73 3.88 3.65 20.01
C ALA A 73 4.15 2.13 20.02
N ALA A 74 3.44 1.37 20.85
CA ALA A 74 3.61 -0.09 20.94
C ALA A 74 3.27 -0.84 19.63
N TYR A 75 2.56 -0.21 18.68
CA TYR A 75 2.28 -0.74 17.34
C TYR A 75 3.32 -0.32 16.29
N GLY A 76 4.42 0.27 16.70
CA GLY A 76 5.41 0.90 15.82
C GLY A 76 6.03 -0.03 14.76
N TRP A 77 5.90 -1.34 14.90
CA TRP A 77 6.45 -2.35 13.97
C TRP A 77 5.41 -2.96 13.02
N ASN A 78 4.25 -2.34 12.93
CA ASN A 78 3.17 -2.76 12.03
C ASN A 78 2.96 -1.71 10.95
N ALA A 79 2.65 -2.16 9.74
CA ALA A 79 2.33 -1.28 8.62
C ALA A 79 1.08 -1.76 7.90
N GLU A 80 0.23 -0.83 7.49
CA GLU A 80 -0.90 -1.08 6.60
C GLU A 80 -0.49 -0.74 5.17
N LEU A 81 -0.90 -1.58 4.22
CA LEU A 81 -0.54 -1.48 2.81
C LEU A 81 -1.76 -1.16 1.95
N SER A 82 -1.54 -0.33 0.94
CA SER A 82 -2.53 -0.05 -0.09
C SER A 82 -1.90 -0.16 -1.49
N VAL A 83 -2.70 -0.59 -2.47
CA VAL A 83 -2.32 -0.62 -3.89
C VAL A 83 -3.50 -0.23 -4.76
N TYR A 84 -3.23 0.61 -5.75
CA TYR A 84 -4.18 1.03 -6.77
C TYR A 84 -3.54 0.85 -8.14
N VAL A 85 -4.30 0.25 -9.06
CA VAL A 85 -3.85 -0.04 -10.44
C VAL A 85 -4.82 0.63 -11.40
N ARG A 86 -4.32 1.35 -12.39
CA ARG A 86 -5.14 1.93 -13.45
C ARG A 86 -5.98 0.82 -14.12
N ARG A 87 -7.27 1.06 -14.36
CA ARG A 87 -8.22 0.01 -14.79
C ARG A 87 -7.80 -0.68 -16.09
N ASP A 88 -7.26 0.09 -17.04
CA ASP A 88 -6.78 -0.43 -18.32
C ASP A 88 -5.45 -1.21 -18.22
N ALA A 89 -4.76 -1.11 -17.07
CA ALA A 89 -3.56 -1.88 -16.76
C ALA A 89 -3.83 -3.05 -15.79
N ALA A 90 -5.10 -3.30 -15.45
CA ALA A 90 -5.48 -4.41 -14.61
C ALA A 90 -5.14 -5.77 -15.25
N GLY A 91 -4.89 -6.78 -14.42
CA GLY A 91 -4.53 -8.12 -14.89
C GLY A 91 -3.06 -8.30 -15.33
N ARG A 92 -2.27 -7.23 -15.42
CA ARG A 92 -0.85 -7.27 -15.79
C ARG A 92 0.11 -7.67 -14.65
N GLY A 93 -0.41 -8.02 -13.49
CA GLY A 93 0.40 -8.42 -12.32
C GLY A 93 1.03 -7.27 -11.55
N LEU A 94 0.71 -6.00 -11.87
CA LEU A 94 1.32 -4.81 -11.28
C LEU A 94 1.17 -4.77 -9.75
N GLY A 95 -0.01 -5.08 -9.24
CA GLY A 95 -0.26 -5.13 -7.79
C GLY A 95 0.61 -6.15 -7.09
N THR A 96 0.76 -7.34 -7.67
CA THR A 96 1.65 -8.39 -7.14
C THR A 96 3.11 -7.92 -7.11
N LYS A 97 3.58 -7.33 -8.22
CA LYS A 97 4.96 -6.86 -8.33
C LYS A 97 5.25 -5.72 -7.33
N LEU A 98 4.37 -4.73 -7.25
CA LEU A 98 4.50 -3.63 -6.29
C LEU A 98 4.49 -4.11 -4.83
N TYR A 99 3.56 -4.99 -4.45
CA TYR A 99 3.51 -5.53 -3.08
C TYR A 99 4.71 -6.40 -2.74
N THR A 100 5.26 -7.14 -3.70
CA THR A 100 6.50 -7.92 -3.49
C THR A 100 7.65 -6.99 -3.12
N VAL A 101 7.84 -5.91 -3.87
CA VAL A 101 8.89 -4.90 -3.59
C VAL A 101 8.62 -4.19 -2.26
N LEU A 102 7.37 -3.77 -2.03
CA LEU A 102 6.95 -3.08 -0.82
C LEU A 102 7.23 -3.93 0.43
N LEU A 103 6.86 -5.21 0.41
CA LEU A 103 7.10 -6.15 1.51
C LEU A 103 8.60 -6.37 1.77
N ALA A 104 9.42 -6.46 0.72
CA ALA A 104 10.87 -6.59 0.85
C ALA A 104 11.49 -5.35 1.52
N LEU A 105 11.06 -4.14 1.14
CA LEU A 105 11.50 -2.89 1.76
C LEU A 105 11.07 -2.81 3.23
N LEU A 106 9.81 -3.10 3.53
CA LEU A 106 9.27 -3.07 4.90
C LEU A 106 9.98 -4.06 5.82
N GLN A 107 10.29 -5.26 5.32
CA GLN A 107 11.05 -6.23 6.08
C GLN A 107 12.45 -5.71 6.44
N LYS A 108 13.14 -5.06 5.51
CA LYS A 108 14.45 -4.43 5.74
C LYS A 108 14.38 -3.23 6.67
N GLN A 109 13.29 -2.46 6.65
CA GLN A 109 13.05 -1.39 7.61
C GLN A 109 12.87 -1.90 9.05
N GLY A 110 12.53 -3.17 9.24
CA GLY A 110 12.27 -3.77 10.56
C GLY A 110 10.79 -3.92 10.88
N VAL A 111 9.87 -3.70 9.92
CA VAL A 111 8.44 -4.01 10.09
C VAL A 111 8.26 -5.51 10.35
N ARG A 112 7.39 -5.85 11.29
CA ARG A 112 7.16 -7.24 11.73
C ARG A 112 5.88 -7.81 11.15
N THR A 113 4.84 -6.99 11.02
CA THR A 113 3.55 -7.40 10.45
C THR A 113 3.07 -6.38 9.43
N ALA A 114 2.71 -6.87 8.25
CA ALA A 114 2.01 -6.12 7.22
C ALA A 114 0.51 -6.44 7.26
N TYR A 115 -0.33 -5.41 7.19
CA TYR A 115 -1.78 -5.54 7.12
C TYR A 115 -2.30 -5.05 5.77
N GLY A 116 -3.38 -5.69 5.30
CA GLY A 116 -4.22 -5.20 4.23
C GLY A 116 -5.65 -5.05 4.74
N VAL A 117 -6.28 -3.92 4.47
CA VAL A 117 -7.64 -3.61 4.89
C VAL A 117 -8.49 -3.48 3.63
N VAL A 118 -9.42 -4.41 3.44
CA VAL A 118 -10.14 -4.59 2.17
C VAL A 118 -11.64 -4.52 2.38
N THR A 119 -12.27 -3.54 1.75
CA THR A 119 -13.74 -3.44 1.70
C THR A 119 -14.31 -4.54 0.80
N MET A 120 -15.36 -5.20 1.26
CA MET A 120 -15.97 -6.31 0.55
C MET A 120 -17.28 -5.89 -0.17
N PRO A 121 -17.59 -6.49 -1.35
CA PRO A 121 -16.77 -7.48 -2.08
C PRO A 121 -15.62 -6.83 -2.85
N ASN A 122 -14.45 -7.47 -2.83
CA ASN A 122 -13.29 -7.10 -3.64
C ASN A 122 -12.41 -8.34 -3.90
N ASP A 123 -12.83 -9.16 -4.86
CA ASP A 123 -12.18 -10.44 -5.16
C ASP A 123 -10.74 -10.26 -5.65
N ALA A 124 -10.48 -9.23 -6.44
CA ALA A 124 -9.14 -8.94 -6.96
C ALA A 124 -8.14 -8.65 -5.83
N SER A 125 -8.53 -7.84 -4.85
CA SER A 125 -7.70 -7.54 -3.68
C SER A 125 -7.54 -8.76 -2.79
N SER A 126 -8.62 -9.52 -2.56
CA SER A 126 -8.58 -10.75 -1.76
C SER A 126 -7.63 -11.78 -2.37
N ALA A 127 -7.71 -11.99 -3.69
CA ALA A 127 -6.82 -12.90 -4.42
C ALA A 127 -5.36 -12.45 -4.36
N LEU A 128 -5.10 -11.13 -4.47
CA LEU A 128 -3.76 -10.57 -4.35
C LEU A 128 -3.15 -10.87 -2.96
N HIS A 129 -3.90 -10.59 -1.89
CA HIS A 129 -3.43 -10.85 -0.53
C HIS A 129 -3.16 -12.33 -0.28
N GLN A 130 -4.09 -13.21 -0.68
CA GLN A 130 -3.92 -14.66 -0.56
C GLN A 130 -2.71 -15.17 -1.34
N LYS A 131 -2.54 -14.72 -2.60
CA LYS A 131 -1.38 -15.07 -3.44
C LYS A 131 -0.05 -14.69 -2.81
N LEU A 132 0.00 -13.58 -2.09
CA LEU A 132 1.19 -13.09 -1.41
C LEU A 132 1.36 -13.68 0.02
N GLY A 133 0.52 -14.64 0.40
CA GLY A 133 0.61 -15.35 1.67
C GLY A 133 0.09 -14.57 2.89
N PHE A 134 -0.76 -13.58 2.66
CA PHE A 134 -1.56 -13.00 3.72
C PHE A 134 -2.66 -13.98 4.14
N ARG A 135 -3.01 -13.98 5.41
CA ARG A 135 -4.16 -14.72 5.96
C ARG A 135 -5.22 -13.75 6.44
N VAL A 136 -6.46 -14.18 6.45
CA VAL A 136 -7.56 -13.41 7.04
C VAL A 136 -7.37 -13.37 8.55
N LEU A 137 -7.32 -12.16 9.10
CA LEU A 137 -7.28 -11.92 10.54
C LEU A 137 -8.70 -11.84 11.13
N GLY A 138 -9.62 -11.19 10.41
CA GLY A 138 -11.01 -11.03 10.84
C GLY A 138 -11.81 -10.15 9.88
N THR A 139 -13.12 -10.05 10.18
CA THR A 139 -14.05 -9.22 9.41
C THR A 139 -14.78 -8.25 10.34
N TYR A 140 -14.69 -6.96 10.00
CA TYR A 140 -15.53 -5.94 10.62
C TYR A 140 -16.81 -5.83 9.80
N ARG A 141 -17.93 -6.27 10.41
CA ARG A 141 -19.22 -6.30 9.72
C ARG A 141 -19.90 -4.94 9.78
N ASN A 142 -20.48 -4.51 8.63
CA ASN A 142 -21.25 -3.28 8.53
C ASN A 142 -20.48 -2.07 9.09
N THR A 143 -19.18 -1.97 8.83
CA THR A 143 -18.33 -0.97 9.46
C THR A 143 -18.24 0.34 8.68
N GLY A 144 -18.62 0.34 7.40
CA GLY A 144 -18.64 1.55 6.58
C GLY A 144 -19.91 1.67 5.75
N TYR A 145 -20.43 2.90 5.59
CA TYR A 145 -21.59 3.17 4.76
C TYR A 145 -21.18 3.95 3.51
N LYS A 146 -21.39 3.37 2.34
CA LYS A 146 -21.10 4.01 1.06
C LYS A 146 -22.03 3.50 -0.04
N ASN A 147 -22.38 4.36 -0.99
CA ASN A 147 -23.23 4.01 -2.14
C ASN A 147 -24.58 3.38 -1.71
N GLY A 148 -25.21 3.92 -0.65
CA GLY A 148 -26.51 3.47 -0.18
C GLY A 148 -26.53 2.17 0.62
N ARG A 149 -25.36 1.61 0.99
CA ARG A 149 -25.29 0.32 1.72
C ARG A 149 -24.18 0.28 2.76
N TRP A 150 -24.39 -0.55 3.77
CA TRP A 150 -23.37 -0.93 4.73
C TRP A 150 -22.43 -1.97 4.11
N LEU A 151 -21.15 -1.85 4.38
CA LEU A 151 -20.08 -2.67 3.81
C LEU A 151 -19.24 -3.29 4.91
N ASP A 152 -18.84 -4.53 4.69
CA ASP A 152 -17.90 -5.25 5.52
C ASP A 152 -16.47 -4.90 5.11
N VAL A 153 -15.55 -4.96 6.08
CA VAL A 153 -14.12 -4.83 5.86
C VAL A 153 -13.39 -6.05 6.38
N VAL A 154 -12.62 -6.71 5.52
CA VAL A 154 -11.76 -7.83 5.88
C VAL A 154 -10.35 -7.33 6.14
N TRP A 155 -9.82 -7.73 7.30
CA TRP A 155 -8.43 -7.52 7.66
C TRP A 155 -7.61 -8.74 7.27
N PHE A 156 -6.57 -8.51 6.49
CA PHE A 156 -5.54 -9.48 6.14
C PHE A 156 -4.27 -9.16 6.91
N GLU A 157 -3.54 -10.18 7.34
CA GLU A 157 -2.24 -10.01 7.98
C GLU A 157 -1.18 -10.91 7.35
N LYS A 158 0.05 -10.43 7.35
CA LYS A 158 1.23 -11.21 6.97
C LYS A 158 2.38 -10.87 7.90
N PRO A 159 2.84 -11.84 8.75
CA PRO A 159 4.13 -11.72 9.43
C PRO A 159 5.27 -11.64 8.41
N ILE A 160 6.14 -10.63 8.52
CA ILE A 160 7.27 -10.42 7.63
C ILE A 160 8.61 -10.30 8.38
N GLY A 161 8.58 -10.37 9.72
CA GLY A 161 9.76 -10.33 10.56
C GLY A 161 9.66 -11.26 11.76
N SER A 162 10.75 -11.40 12.51
CA SER A 162 10.80 -12.21 13.73
C SER A 162 10.20 -11.46 14.92
N PHE A 163 9.52 -12.17 15.81
CA PHE A 163 8.97 -11.64 17.06
C PHE A 163 9.84 -11.98 18.28
N THR A 164 11.07 -12.46 18.06
CA THR A 164 12.01 -12.80 19.14
C THR A 164 12.87 -11.60 19.53
N GLY A 165 13.11 -11.43 20.83
CA GLY A 165 13.95 -10.36 21.38
C GLY A 165 13.30 -8.97 21.31
N GLU A 166 14.04 -7.97 21.78
CA GLU A 166 13.61 -6.57 21.73
C GLU A 166 13.70 -6.04 20.28
N PRO A 167 12.62 -5.45 19.74
CA PRO A 167 12.66 -4.92 18.39
C PRO A 167 13.47 -3.63 18.33
N ARG A 168 14.31 -3.48 17.31
CA ARG A 168 14.98 -2.21 17.03
C ARG A 168 13.98 -1.22 16.42
N PRO A 169 14.17 0.10 16.58
CA PRO A 169 13.40 1.12 15.87
C PRO A 169 13.41 0.87 14.36
N LEU A 170 12.32 1.24 13.68
CA LEU A 170 12.25 1.17 12.21
C LEU A 170 13.31 2.10 11.61
N ILE A 171 13.91 1.64 10.51
CA ILE A 171 14.76 2.48 9.67
C ILE A 171 13.85 3.22 8.67
N PRO A 172 13.73 4.55 8.71
CA PRO A 172 12.95 5.30 7.72
C PRO A 172 13.45 5.02 6.30
N ILE A 173 12.51 4.95 5.32
CA ILE A 173 12.86 4.56 3.95
C ILE A 173 13.99 5.41 3.32
N PRO A 174 14.09 6.74 3.55
CA PRO A 174 15.19 7.52 3.01
C PRO A 174 16.56 7.17 3.58
N GLN A 175 16.60 6.46 4.71
CA GLN A 175 17.83 6.04 5.41
C GLN A 175 18.12 4.55 5.23
N LEU A 176 17.27 3.80 4.48
CA LEU A 176 17.42 2.36 4.30
C LEU A 176 18.52 2.05 3.26
N PRO A 177 19.66 1.45 3.65
CA PRO A 177 20.79 1.24 2.74
C PRO A 177 20.46 0.32 1.57
N GLU A 178 19.60 -0.68 1.78
CA GLU A 178 19.23 -1.69 0.78
C GLU A 178 18.18 -1.21 -0.23
N ALA A 179 17.60 -0.02 -0.02
CA ALA A 179 16.46 0.45 -0.82
C ALA A 179 16.77 0.50 -2.32
N ALA A 180 17.92 1.07 -2.69
CA ALA A 180 18.33 1.19 -4.09
C ALA A 180 18.54 -0.18 -4.76
N ALA A 181 19.17 -1.12 -4.05
CA ALA A 181 19.42 -2.47 -4.57
C ALA A 181 18.11 -3.26 -4.77
N ILE A 182 17.14 -3.13 -3.86
CA ILE A 182 15.82 -3.76 -3.97
C ILE A 182 15.06 -3.22 -5.19
N LEU A 183 15.08 -1.91 -5.41
CA LEU A 183 14.44 -1.30 -6.59
C LEU A 183 15.14 -1.71 -7.90
N ALA A 184 16.47 -1.73 -7.93
CA ALA A 184 17.22 -2.16 -9.10
C ALA A 184 16.87 -3.61 -9.48
N ALA A 185 16.83 -4.53 -8.51
CA ALA A 185 16.43 -5.91 -8.73
C ALA A 185 14.98 -6.08 -9.22
N ALA A 186 14.09 -5.16 -8.85
CA ALA A 186 12.70 -5.18 -9.32
C ALA A 186 12.54 -4.69 -10.77
N ASN A 187 13.54 -4.00 -11.31
CA ASN A 187 13.53 -3.42 -12.66
C ASN A 187 14.33 -4.24 -13.70
N THR A 188 14.96 -5.32 -13.27
CA THR A 188 15.56 -6.35 -14.15
C THR A 188 14.54 -7.40 -14.56
#